data_15db382d58e525c65b7be71b83b89db2
#
_entry.id   15db382d58e525c65b7be71b83b89db2
#
_cell.length_a   1.000
_cell.length_b   1.000
_cell.length_c   1.000
_cell.angle_alpha   90.00
_cell.angle_beta   90.00
_cell.angle_gamma   90.00
#
_symmetry.space_group_name_H-M   'P 1'
#
loop_
_entity.id
_entity.type
_entity.pdbx_description
1 polymer ?
#
loop_
_entity_poly.entity_id
_entity_poly.type
_entity_poly.pdbx_seq_one_letter_code
_entity_poly.pdbx_strand_id
1 'polypeptide(L)'
;MQIKIDLVDEESLQVEESPNESLQHVLRRNGFTSIKLGCEEGRCGNCMVLLNDHAVPSCKIPVGLTKVKKMKSDDGKKVTSIVTLDHFKKLSTREYECIMDGFDDSGISLCGYCDAGKIFIAYDLIKHNKSLSKEMVLNAVQDLNPCCTDSETLVEGILRAFEIYHGREDSKNERR
;
A
#
# COMPACT_ATOMS: atom_id res chain seq x y z
N MET A 1 -20.55 -11.39 13.41
CA MET A 1 -20.80 -9.93 13.49
C MET A 1 -20.63 -9.38 12.09
N GLN A 2 -21.62 -8.65 11.59
CA GLN A 2 -21.50 -8.05 10.26
C GLN A 2 -20.48 -6.90 10.29
N ILE A 3 -19.46 -7.01 9.46
CA ILE A 3 -18.41 -5.99 9.27
C ILE A 3 -18.57 -5.50 7.85
N LYS A 4 -18.72 -4.18 7.71
CA LYS A 4 -18.72 -3.54 6.40
C LYS A 4 -17.30 -3.05 6.12
N ILE A 5 -16.68 -3.58 5.08
CA ILE A 5 -15.40 -3.15 4.56
C ILE A 5 -15.71 -2.32 3.32
N ASP A 6 -15.47 -1.02 3.37
CA ASP A 6 -15.62 -0.16 2.21
C ASP A 6 -14.33 -0.23 1.36
N LEU A 7 -14.45 -0.87 0.22
CA LEU A 7 -13.43 -0.88 -0.83
C LEU A 7 -13.65 0.36 -1.71
N VAL A 8 -12.58 0.96 -2.16
CA VAL A 8 -12.61 2.27 -2.84
C VAL A 8 -13.37 2.28 -4.17
N ASP A 9 -13.75 1.14 -4.73
CA ASP A 9 -14.47 1.00 -6.02
C ASP A 9 -15.99 0.71 -5.87
N GLU A 10 -16.68 1.38 -4.95
CA GLU A 10 -18.15 1.25 -4.74
C GLU A 10 -18.65 -0.09 -4.19
N GLU A 11 -17.80 -1.09 -4.05
CA GLU A 11 -18.19 -2.38 -3.46
C GLU A 11 -17.92 -2.40 -1.95
N SER A 12 -18.96 -2.17 -1.16
CA SER A 12 -18.86 -2.47 0.26
C SER A 12 -19.00 -3.96 0.48
N LEU A 13 -17.95 -4.59 1.00
CA LEU A 13 -17.97 -5.98 1.40
C LEU A 13 -18.63 -6.12 2.78
N GLN A 14 -19.78 -6.80 2.84
CA GLN A 14 -20.39 -7.17 4.12
C GLN A 14 -19.94 -8.59 4.46
N VAL A 15 -19.17 -8.75 5.52
CA VAL A 15 -18.66 -10.04 5.97
C VAL A 15 -19.15 -10.35 7.38
N GLU A 16 -19.58 -11.60 7.59
CA GLU A 16 -19.86 -12.13 8.92
C GLU A 16 -18.61 -12.82 9.45
N GLU A 17 -17.83 -12.09 10.26
CA GLU A 17 -16.51 -12.56 10.66
C GLU A 17 -16.28 -12.47 12.17
N SER A 18 -15.31 -13.25 12.63
CA SER A 18 -14.78 -13.09 13.98
C SER A 18 -13.98 -11.78 14.06
N PRO A 19 -14.21 -10.93 15.07
CA PRO A 19 -13.49 -9.66 15.21
C PRO A 19 -11.95 -9.80 15.26
N ASN A 20 -11.47 -10.94 15.70
CA ASN A 20 -10.06 -11.23 15.86
C ASN A 20 -9.40 -11.86 14.62
N GLU A 21 -10.19 -12.18 13.58
CA GLU A 21 -9.65 -12.71 12.34
C GLU A 21 -8.82 -11.63 11.63
N SER A 22 -7.73 -12.05 10.99
CA SER A 22 -6.88 -11.10 10.26
C SER A 22 -7.58 -10.59 8.99
N LEU A 23 -7.38 -9.31 8.70
CA LEU A 23 -7.88 -8.69 7.47
C LEU A 23 -7.38 -9.44 6.21
N GLN A 24 -6.17 -9.98 6.24
CA GLN A 24 -5.60 -10.80 5.17
C GLN A 24 -6.51 -12.00 4.83
N HIS A 25 -6.90 -12.78 5.82
CA HIS A 25 -7.72 -13.98 5.60
C HIS A 25 -9.12 -13.61 5.09
N VAL A 26 -9.72 -12.56 5.67
CA VAL A 26 -11.03 -12.07 5.24
C VAL A 26 -11.00 -11.59 3.80
N LEU A 27 -10.06 -10.73 3.42
CA LEU A 27 -9.94 -10.24 2.04
C LEU A 27 -9.70 -11.38 1.06
N ARG A 28 -8.78 -12.31 1.38
CA ARG A 28 -8.46 -13.42 0.49
C ARG A 28 -9.63 -14.37 0.28
N ARG A 29 -10.39 -14.71 1.33
CA ARG A 29 -11.58 -15.57 1.23
C ARG A 29 -12.69 -14.91 0.40
N ASN A 30 -12.73 -13.59 0.36
CA ASN A 30 -13.68 -12.83 -0.44
C ASN A 30 -13.16 -12.45 -1.84
N GLY A 31 -12.14 -13.16 -2.36
CA GLY A 31 -11.75 -13.08 -3.75
C GLY A 31 -10.62 -12.09 -4.08
N PHE A 32 -10.05 -11.39 -3.08
CA PHE A 32 -8.92 -10.46 -3.31
C PHE A 32 -7.61 -11.23 -3.48
N THR A 33 -7.35 -11.70 -4.69
CA THR A 33 -6.22 -12.60 -5.01
C THR A 33 -4.87 -11.89 -5.00
N SER A 34 -4.82 -10.57 -5.12
CA SER A 34 -3.59 -9.78 -4.93
C SER A 34 -3.06 -9.83 -3.49
N ILE A 35 -3.93 -10.13 -2.53
CA ILE A 35 -3.53 -10.37 -1.13
C ILE A 35 -2.96 -11.79 -1.03
N LYS A 36 -1.67 -11.90 -0.82
CA LYS A 36 -1.00 -13.22 -0.75
C LYS A 36 -0.71 -13.62 0.69
N LEU A 37 -0.77 -14.93 0.94
CA LEU A 37 -0.31 -15.50 2.20
C LEU A 37 1.22 -15.54 2.21
N GLY A 38 1.81 -15.37 3.38
CA GLY A 38 3.26 -15.38 3.55
C GLY A 38 3.64 -15.62 5.01
N CYS A 39 4.38 -14.71 5.61
CA CYS A 39 4.94 -14.91 6.95
C CYS A 39 3.93 -14.81 8.11
N GLU A 40 2.78 -14.18 7.91
CA GLU A 40 1.78 -13.85 8.94
C GLU A 40 2.32 -13.01 10.13
N GLU A 41 3.56 -12.53 10.00
CA GLU A 41 4.27 -11.72 10.98
C GLU A 41 4.42 -10.24 10.58
N GLY A 42 3.90 -9.87 9.41
CA GLY A 42 3.96 -8.49 8.91
C GLY A 42 5.24 -8.10 8.18
N ARG A 43 6.17 -9.04 7.94
CA ARG A 43 7.52 -8.72 7.42
C ARG A 43 7.72 -8.97 5.93
N CYS A 44 7.00 -9.92 5.33
CA CYS A 44 7.28 -10.32 3.94
C CYS A 44 6.71 -9.38 2.87
N GLY A 45 5.82 -8.43 3.23
CA GLY A 45 5.18 -7.52 2.29
C GLY A 45 4.08 -8.11 1.40
N ASN A 46 3.83 -9.43 1.45
CA ASN A 46 2.91 -10.12 0.52
C ASN A 46 1.44 -9.72 0.68
N CYS A 47 1.06 -9.34 1.89
CA CYS A 47 -0.31 -9.00 2.26
C CYS A 47 -0.50 -7.49 2.51
N MET A 48 0.41 -6.66 2.03
CA MET A 48 0.28 -5.21 2.22
C MET A 48 -0.96 -4.66 1.53
N VAL A 49 -1.60 -3.72 2.21
CA VAL A 49 -2.73 -2.91 1.72
C VAL A 49 -2.53 -1.47 2.15
N LEU A 50 -3.22 -0.53 1.51
CA LEU A 50 -3.38 0.79 2.10
C LEU A 50 -4.62 0.78 2.99
N LEU A 51 -4.45 1.17 4.23
CA LEU A 51 -5.52 1.37 5.21
C LEU A 51 -5.56 2.85 5.57
N ASN A 52 -6.62 3.54 5.15
CA ASN A 52 -6.72 5.00 5.30
C ASN A 52 -5.48 5.72 4.76
N ASP A 53 -5.07 5.35 3.56
CA ASP A 53 -3.93 5.92 2.81
C ASP A 53 -2.53 5.58 3.36
N HIS A 54 -2.42 4.67 4.34
CA HIS A 54 -1.14 4.21 4.89
C HIS A 54 -0.87 2.73 4.61
N ALA A 55 0.38 2.41 4.30
CA ALA A 55 0.81 1.04 4.04
C ALA A 55 0.83 0.20 5.32
N VAL A 56 0.05 -0.87 5.36
CA VAL A 56 -0.02 -1.77 6.51
C VAL A 56 -0.05 -3.24 6.09
N PRO A 57 0.58 -4.15 6.86
CA PRO A 57 0.48 -5.59 6.62
C PRO A 57 -0.87 -6.12 7.12
N SER A 58 -1.77 -6.50 6.22
CA SER A 58 -3.14 -6.93 6.56
C SER A 58 -3.19 -8.17 7.46
N CYS A 59 -2.14 -8.98 7.52
CA CYS A 59 -2.05 -10.12 8.44
C CYS A 59 -1.97 -9.70 9.93
N LYS A 60 -1.54 -8.47 10.20
CA LYS A 60 -1.43 -7.92 11.57
C LYS A 60 -2.65 -7.10 11.98
N ILE A 61 -3.59 -6.90 11.08
CA ILE A 61 -4.78 -6.09 11.33
C ILE A 61 -5.95 -7.02 11.63
N PRO A 62 -6.44 -7.10 12.87
CA PRO A 62 -7.70 -7.75 13.17
C PRO A 62 -8.84 -7.03 12.47
N VAL A 63 -9.72 -7.77 11.80
CA VAL A 63 -10.81 -7.18 11.04
C VAL A 63 -11.76 -6.33 11.91
N GLY A 64 -11.85 -6.63 13.19
CA GLY A 64 -12.58 -5.82 14.16
C GLY A 64 -12.03 -4.41 14.36
N LEU A 65 -10.74 -4.18 14.09
CA LEU A 65 -10.10 -2.85 14.14
C LEU A 65 -10.35 -2.02 12.88
N THR A 66 -10.73 -2.63 11.76
CA THR A 66 -11.18 -1.90 10.57
C THR A 66 -12.55 -1.24 10.78
N LYS A 67 -13.21 -1.52 11.91
CA LYS A 67 -14.33 -0.74 12.41
C LYS A 67 -13.87 0.61 12.94
N VAL A 68 -13.53 1.41 12.07
CA VAL A 68 -13.80 2.82 12.00
C VAL A 68 -13.47 3.72 13.17
N LYS A 69 -12.50 4.52 12.96
CA LYS A 69 -12.50 5.90 13.48
C LYS A 69 -12.94 6.83 12.36
N LYS A 70 -14.00 7.59 12.58
CA LYS A 70 -14.69 8.52 11.68
C LYS A 70 -13.73 9.39 10.86
N MET A 71 -13.56 9.13 9.57
CA MET A 71 -13.37 10.23 8.64
C MET A 71 -14.77 10.80 8.34
N LYS A 72 -14.93 12.11 8.40
CA LYS A 72 -16.19 12.74 8.05
C LYS A 72 -16.32 12.67 6.53
N SER A 73 -17.10 11.72 6.03
CA SER A 73 -17.85 11.96 4.81
C SER A 73 -18.87 13.07 5.13
N ASP A 74 -19.38 13.78 4.15
CA ASP A 74 -20.46 14.80 4.29
C ASP A 74 -21.66 14.28 5.09
N ASP A 75 -21.75 13.00 5.33
CA ASP A 75 -22.80 12.25 6.01
C ASP A 75 -22.44 11.83 7.46
N GLY A 76 -21.31 12.26 7.99
CA GLY A 76 -20.91 12.02 9.38
C GLY A 76 -20.52 10.57 9.73
N LYS A 77 -20.48 9.65 8.75
CA LYS A 77 -20.06 8.25 8.91
C LYS A 77 -18.54 8.14 8.74
N LYS A 78 -17.92 7.36 9.62
CA LYS A 78 -16.53 6.94 9.53
C LYS A 78 -16.42 5.75 8.58
N VAL A 79 -15.73 5.93 7.48
CA VAL A 79 -15.40 4.89 6.52
C VAL A 79 -13.93 4.55 6.67
N THR A 80 -13.61 3.28 6.85
CA THR A 80 -12.24 2.80 6.74
C THR A 80 -12.00 2.44 5.28
N SER A 81 -11.11 3.19 4.64
CA SER A 81 -10.71 2.92 3.26
C SER A 81 -9.66 1.83 3.21
N ILE A 82 -9.90 0.77 2.44
CA ILE A 82 -8.92 -0.29 2.17
C ILE A 82 -8.67 -0.33 0.66
N VAL A 83 -7.40 -0.19 0.26
CA VAL A 83 -6.98 -0.28 -1.14
C VAL A 83 -6.05 -1.47 -1.30
N THR A 84 -6.42 -2.41 -2.18
CA THR A 84 -5.54 -3.52 -2.60
C THR A 84 -4.67 -3.10 -3.78
N LEU A 85 -3.64 -3.87 -4.10
CA LEU A 85 -2.73 -3.55 -5.20
C LEU A 85 -3.45 -3.43 -6.55
N ASP A 86 -4.45 -4.29 -6.81
CA ASP A 86 -5.20 -4.26 -8.06
C ASP A 86 -6.05 -2.98 -8.19
N HIS A 87 -6.64 -2.53 -7.07
CA HIS A 87 -7.36 -1.26 -7.03
C HIS A 87 -6.41 -0.06 -7.15
N PHE A 88 -5.27 -0.10 -6.45
CA PHE A 88 -4.27 0.96 -6.51
C PHE A 88 -3.79 1.23 -7.94
N LYS A 89 -3.50 0.19 -8.70
CA LYS A 89 -3.09 0.31 -10.11
C LYS A 89 -4.11 1.04 -10.98
N LYS A 90 -5.40 0.90 -10.67
CA LYS A 90 -6.50 1.55 -11.41
C LYS A 90 -6.76 2.98 -10.95
N LEU A 91 -6.72 3.23 -9.65
CA LEU A 91 -7.14 4.47 -9.03
C LEU A 91 -6.03 5.52 -8.93
N SER A 92 -4.80 5.08 -8.67
CA SER A 92 -3.64 5.93 -8.44
C SER A 92 -2.61 5.77 -9.56
N THR A 93 -3.07 5.89 -10.81
CA THR A 93 -2.25 5.63 -12.01
C THR A 93 -0.95 6.45 -12.01
N ARG A 94 -1.01 7.72 -11.62
CA ARG A 94 0.17 8.60 -11.59
C ARG A 94 1.20 8.15 -10.55
N GLU A 95 0.77 7.92 -9.32
CA GLU A 95 1.64 7.46 -8.23
C GLU A 95 2.25 6.11 -8.59
N TYR A 96 1.43 5.21 -9.10
CA TYR A 96 1.89 3.89 -9.54
C TYR A 96 2.93 4.00 -10.67
N GLU A 97 2.68 4.82 -11.69
CA GLU A 97 3.63 5.05 -12.80
C GLU A 97 4.96 5.62 -12.29
N CYS A 98 4.94 6.63 -11.41
CA CYS A 98 6.16 7.20 -10.86
C CYS A 98 6.97 6.18 -10.06
N ILE A 99 6.30 5.29 -9.31
CA ILE A 99 6.96 4.21 -8.57
C ILE A 99 7.58 3.21 -9.54
N MET A 100 6.85 2.81 -10.58
CA MET A 100 7.36 1.87 -11.57
C MET A 100 8.52 2.45 -12.36
N ASP A 101 8.45 3.72 -12.79
CA ASP A 101 9.55 4.40 -13.48
C ASP A 101 10.81 4.46 -12.60
N GLY A 102 10.65 4.76 -11.28
CA GLY A 102 11.79 4.77 -10.36
C GLY A 102 12.40 3.39 -10.14
N PHE A 103 11.57 2.35 -10.13
CA PHE A 103 12.03 0.97 -10.03
C PHE A 103 12.74 0.53 -11.31
N ASP A 104 12.20 0.84 -12.48
CA ASP A 104 12.80 0.52 -13.77
C ASP A 104 14.15 1.26 -13.96
N ASP A 105 14.23 2.55 -13.60
CA ASP A 105 15.48 3.33 -13.63
C ASP A 105 16.57 2.70 -12.73
N SER A 106 16.19 2.00 -11.68
CA SER A 106 17.09 1.33 -10.73
C SER A 106 17.27 -0.17 -11.02
N GLY A 107 16.74 -0.67 -12.12
CA GLY A 107 16.89 -2.07 -12.54
C GLY A 107 16.08 -3.06 -11.71
N ILE A 108 15.03 -2.61 -11.01
CA ILE A 108 14.17 -3.49 -10.20
C ILE A 108 13.09 -4.12 -11.06
N SER A 109 13.17 -5.45 -11.21
CA SER A 109 12.11 -6.24 -11.85
C SER A 109 11.24 -6.91 -10.80
N LEU A 110 9.96 -6.55 -10.75
CA LEU A 110 9.00 -7.14 -9.83
C LEU A 110 8.59 -8.55 -10.28
N CYS A 111 8.62 -9.52 -9.38
CA CYS A 111 8.32 -10.92 -9.69
C CYS A 111 6.85 -11.32 -9.47
N GLY A 112 6.01 -10.39 -9.00
CA GLY A 112 4.60 -10.65 -8.73
C GLY A 112 4.30 -11.22 -7.34
N TYR A 113 5.29 -11.51 -6.48
CA TYR A 113 5.03 -12.15 -5.18
C TYR A 113 4.90 -11.15 -4.02
N CYS A 114 5.89 -10.30 -3.78
CA CYS A 114 5.90 -9.31 -2.71
C CYS A 114 5.78 -7.86 -3.22
N ASP A 115 5.26 -7.69 -4.41
CA ASP A 115 5.15 -6.38 -5.08
C ASP A 115 4.34 -5.38 -4.28
N ALA A 116 3.24 -5.83 -3.64
CA ALA A 116 2.40 -4.98 -2.81
C ALA A 116 3.20 -4.29 -1.69
N GLY A 117 4.12 -5.01 -1.04
CA GLY A 117 4.97 -4.45 0.00
C GLY A 117 5.87 -3.35 -0.52
N LYS A 118 6.58 -3.59 -1.61
CA LYS A 118 7.51 -2.63 -2.22
C LYS A 118 6.77 -1.39 -2.72
N ILE A 119 5.67 -1.58 -3.45
CA ILE A 119 4.89 -0.48 -4.04
C ILE A 119 4.21 0.35 -2.96
N PHE A 120 3.57 -0.26 -1.96
CA PHE A 120 2.85 0.49 -0.94
C PHE A 120 3.77 1.20 0.05
N ILE A 121 4.92 0.64 0.40
CA ILE A 121 5.93 1.35 1.20
C ILE A 121 6.49 2.54 0.40
N ALA A 122 6.79 2.35 -0.88
CA ALA A 122 7.21 3.45 -1.74
C ALA A 122 6.14 4.55 -1.80
N TYR A 123 4.88 4.18 -2.01
CA TYR A 123 3.75 5.12 -2.03
C TYR A 123 3.63 5.89 -0.72
N ASP A 124 3.62 5.21 0.42
CA ASP A 124 3.47 5.82 1.74
C ASP A 124 4.59 6.84 2.02
N LEU A 125 5.82 6.47 1.69
CA LEU A 125 6.98 7.37 1.81
C LEU A 125 6.87 8.58 0.89
N ILE A 126 6.52 8.39 -0.38
CA ILE A 126 6.43 9.46 -1.39
C ILE A 126 5.29 10.42 -1.03
N LYS A 127 4.15 9.90 -0.62
CA LYS A 127 2.93 10.68 -0.39
C LYS A 127 2.98 11.51 0.88
N HIS A 128 3.57 10.97 1.94
CA HIS A 128 3.48 11.56 3.28
C HIS A 128 4.75 12.30 3.73
N ASN A 129 5.80 12.34 2.87
CA ASN A 129 7.02 13.06 3.18
C ASN A 129 7.31 14.14 2.15
N LYS A 130 7.84 15.27 2.62
CA LYS A 130 8.31 16.36 1.76
C LYS A 130 9.76 16.18 1.28
N SER A 131 10.51 15.34 1.99
CA SER A 131 11.89 14.96 1.65
C SER A 131 12.14 13.56 2.16
N LEU A 132 12.94 12.79 1.44
CA LEU A 132 13.36 11.45 1.85
C LEU A 132 14.88 11.41 1.99
N SER A 133 15.35 10.75 3.05
CA SER A 133 16.75 10.37 3.20
C SER A 133 16.92 8.87 2.96
N LYS A 134 18.13 8.45 2.56
CA LYS A 134 18.47 7.04 2.39
C LYS A 134 18.19 6.23 3.67
N GLU A 135 18.47 6.80 4.84
CA GLU A 135 18.23 6.16 6.13
C GLU A 135 16.74 5.95 6.42
N MET A 136 15.90 6.95 6.11
CA MET A 136 14.44 6.81 6.29
C MET A 136 13.89 5.68 5.43
N VAL A 137 14.30 5.61 4.17
CA VAL A 137 13.85 4.57 3.24
C VAL A 137 14.37 3.20 3.68
N LEU A 138 15.65 3.10 4.07
CA LEU A 138 16.24 1.85 4.55
C LEU A 138 15.48 1.31 5.77
N ASN A 139 15.16 2.17 6.75
CA ASN A 139 14.39 1.80 7.93
C ASN A 139 12.97 1.30 7.57
N ALA A 140 12.35 1.86 6.55
CA ALA A 140 11.02 1.43 6.11
C ALA A 140 11.03 0.08 5.39
N VAL A 141 12.12 -0.27 4.70
CA VAL A 141 12.22 -1.52 3.92
C VAL A 141 13.00 -2.63 4.60
N GLN A 142 13.69 -2.36 5.72
CA GLN A 142 14.59 -3.32 6.39
C GLN A 142 13.88 -4.62 6.82
N ASP A 143 12.60 -4.55 7.17
CA ASP A 143 11.81 -5.72 7.59
C ASP A 143 11.24 -6.49 6.39
N LEU A 144 11.25 -5.92 5.19
CA LEU A 144 10.93 -6.69 3.99
C LEU A 144 12.02 -7.72 3.75
N ASN A 145 11.62 -8.91 3.35
CA ASN A 145 12.55 -9.94 2.89
C ASN A 145 12.46 -10.06 1.35
N PRO A 146 13.02 -9.10 0.60
CA PRO A 146 12.89 -9.09 -0.85
C PRO A 146 13.74 -10.21 -1.46
N CYS A 147 13.13 -10.99 -2.38
CA CYS A 147 13.82 -12.10 -3.05
C CYS A 147 14.32 -11.76 -4.45
N CYS A 148 13.78 -10.71 -5.08
CA CYS A 148 14.10 -10.32 -6.47
C CYS A 148 14.92 -9.03 -6.58
N THR A 149 15.26 -8.41 -5.46
CA THR A 149 16.16 -7.25 -5.37
C THR A 149 16.75 -7.20 -3.97
N ASP A 150 17.88 -6.58 -3.80
CA ASP A 150 18.45 -6.30 -2.47
C ASP A 150 17.88 -5.00 -1.89
N SER A 151 18.12 -4.77 -0.60
CA SER A 151 17.56 -3.61 0.09
C SER A 151 18.18 -2.29 -0.38
N GLU A 152 19.44 -2.27 -0.81
CA GLU A 152 20.10 -1.05 -1.29
C GLU A 152 19.50 -0.62 -2.62
N THR A 153 19.38 -1.54 -3.56
CA THR A 153 18.72 -1.29 -4.86
C THR A 153 17.27 -0.83 -4.68
N LEU A 154 16.54 -1.45 -3.71
CA LEU A 154 15.18 -1.04 -3.41
C LEU A 154 15.12 0.40 -2.86
N VAL A 155 16.07 0.77 -2.00
CA VAL A 155 16.19 2.15 -1.47
C VAL A 155 16.42 3.13 -2.60
N GLU A 156 17.32 2.83 -3.54
CA GLU A 156 17.61 3.69 -4.69
C GLU A 156 16.37 3.87 -5.58
N GLY A 157 15.65 2.77 -5.86
CA GLY A 157 14.41 2.82 -6.62
C GLY A 157 13.32 3.68 -5.99
N ILE A 158 13.16 3.62 -4.67
CA ILE A 158 12.19 4.45 -3.94
C ILE A 158 12.61 5.93 -3.95
N LEU A 159 13.89 6.23 -3.74
CA LEU A 159 14.39 7.60 -3.83
C LEU A 159 14.21 8.17 -5.24
N ARG A 160 14.48 7.37 -6.25
CA ARG A 160 14.26 7.77 -7.65
C ARG A 160 12.79 8.02 -7.96
N ALA A 161 11.89 7.15 -7.49
CA ALA A 161 10.45 7.34 -7.62
C ALA A 161 9.97 8.63 -6.94
N PHE A 162 10.53 8.98 -5.79
CA PHE A 162 10.25 10.22 -5.08
C PHE A 162 10.64 11.46 -5.92
N GLU A 163 11.84 11.47 -6.53
CA GLU A 163 12.29 12.54 -7.41
C GLU A 163 11.36 12.71 -8.62
N ILE A 164 10.99 11.59 -9.27
CA ILE A 164 10.08 11.60 -10.42
C ILE A 164 8.71 12.16 -10.04
N TYR A 165 8.17 11.74 -8.90
CA TYR A 165 6.85 12.19 -8.45
C TYR A 165 6.83 13.69 -8.18
N HIS A 166 7.77 14.21 -7.41
CA HIS A 166 7.84 15.64 -7.07
C HIS A 166 8.27 16.50 -8.25
N GLY A 167 9.21 16.05 -9.09
CA GLY A 167 9.59 16.78 -10.31
C GLY A 167 8.44 16.93 -11.32
N ARG A 168 7.53 15.97 -11.40
CA ARG A 168 6.29 16.09 -12.19
C ARG A 168 5.26 17.04 -11.55
N GLU A 169 5.30 17.28 -10.24
CA GLU A 169 4.46 18.27 -9.56
C GLU A 169 4.90 19.70 -9.85
N ASP A 170 6.20 19.97 -9.76
CA ASP A 170 6.77 21.29 -10.03
C ASP A 170 6.48 21.73 -11.47
N SER A 171 6.64 20.83 -12.43
CA SER A 171 6.33 21.09 -13.85
C SER A 171 4.85 21.44 -14.14
N LYS A 172 3.92 21.02 -13.29
CA LYS A 172 2.51 21.39 -13.41
C LYS A 172 2.20 22.75 -12.80
N ASN A 173 2.91 23.13 -11.74
CA ASN A 173 2.73 24.41 -11.07
C ASN A 173 3.31 25.58 -11.89
N GLU A 174 4.40 25.34 -12.63
CA GLU A 174 5.01 26.35 -13.53
C GLU A 174 4.18 26.67 -14.78
N ARG A 175 3.20 25.82 -15.14
CA ARG A 175 2.30 26.01 -16.31
C ARG A 175 0.94 26.63 -15.96
N ARG A 176 0.72 27.04 -14.73
CA ARG A 176 -0.49 27.73 -14.26
C ARG A 176 -0.20 29.20 -13.99
#